data_6a9b2619a640ccd38b10388baf080b3c
#
_entry.id   6a9b2619a640ccd38b10388baf080b3c
#
_cell.length_a   1.000
_cell.length_b   1.000
_cell.length_c   1.000
_cell.angle_alpha   90.00
_cell.angle_beta   90.00
_cell.angle_gamma   90.00
#
_symmetry.space_group_name_H-M   'P 1'
#
loop_
_entity.id
_entity.type
_entity.pdbx_description
1 polymer ?
#
loop_
_entity_poly.entity_id
_entity_poly.type
_entity_poly.pdbx_seq_one_letter_code
_entity_poly.pdbx_strand_id
1 'polypeptide(L)'
;MHRIVQLVVASLVGLGVVVSFPGPAFALDPASARITDLQITGATLDVRTGVARVDAVVTCSEPMELRGYSVIYQGRGQSDHTAASAGGTALACGPTPTTFSVEDTPLFDGGTLIPSAAHVNVFVESTASPSTTYLGNDRDLRLRVAQP
;
A
#
# COMPACT_ATOMS: atom_id res chain seq x y z
N MET A 1 -6.61 73.87 -45.14
CA MET A 1 -7.21 73.77 -43.81
C MET A 1 -6.85 72.36 -43.25
N HIS A 2 -5.75 72.24 -42.53
CA HIS A 2 -5.36 71.02 -41.87
C HIS A 2 -5.33 71.29 -40.36
N ARG A 3 -6.21 70.66 -39.62
CA ARG A 3 -6.22 70.68 -38.17
C ARG A 3 -5.33 69.49 -37.68
N ILE A 4 -4.26 69.89 -37.03
CA ILE A 4 -3.38 68.97 -36.34
C ILE A 4 -4.00 68.68 -34.97
N VAL A 5 -4.38 67.44 -34.71
CA VAL A 5 -4.81 67.02 -33.39
C VAL A 5 -3.56 66.54 -32.66
N GLN A 6 -3.14 67.22 -31.62
CA GLN A 6 -2.10 66.81 -30.71
C GLN A 6 -2.67 65.75 -29.74
N LEU A 7 -2.13 64.54 -29.79
CA LEU A 7 -2.41 63.48 -28.84
C LEU A 7 -1.44 63.64 -27.68
N VAL A 8 -1.99 63.97 -26.50
CA VAL A 8 -1.28 63.96 -25.23
C VAL A 8 -1.18 62.52 -24.73
N VAL A 9 0.02 61.96 -24.74
CA VAL A 9 0.28 60.68 -24.11
C VAL A 9 0.53 60.87 -22.63
N ALA A 10 -0.43 60.56 -21.80
CA ALA A 10 -0.28 60.48 -20.36
C ALA A 10 0.42 59.18 -19.96
N SER A 11 1.67 59.30 -19.51
CA SER A 11 2.43 58.20 -18.94
C SER A 11 1.87 57.84 -17.54
N LEU A 12 1.08 56.80 -17.45
CA LEU A 12 0.70 56.15 -16.19
C LEU A 12 1.83 55.18 -15.78
N VAL A 13 2.60 55.63 -14.76
CA VAL A 13 3.50 54.72 -14.02
C VAL A 13 2.63 53.80 -13.19
N GLY A 14 2.34 52.62 -13.73
CA GLY A 14 1.66 51.55 -13.02
C GLY A 14 2.63 50.80 -12.11
N LEU A 15 2.44 50.90 -10.79
CA LEU A 15 3.03 49.94 -9.84
C LEU A 15 2.66 48.51 -10.26
N GLY A 16 3.66 47.78 -10.70
CA GLY A 16 3.50 46.36 -11.02
C GLY A 16 3.28 45.56 -9.73
N VAL A 17 2.02 45.26 -9.42
CA VAL A 17 1.69 44.21 -8.47
C VAL A 17 2.02 42.89 -9.16
N VAL A 18 3.13 42.27 -8.76
CA VAL A 18 3.45 40.90 -9.17
C VAL A 18 2.47 39.98 -8.43
N VAL A 19 1.36 39.68 -9.07
CA VAL A 19 0.46 38.60 -8.61
C VAL A 19 1.17 37.32 -8.93
N SER A 20 1.84 36.73 -7.92
CA SER A 20 2.33 35.37 -7.99
C SER A 20 1.10 34.45 -7.99
N PHE A 21 0.67 34.03 -9.17
CA PHE A 21 -0.25 32.91 -9.28
C PHE A 21 0.48 31.69 -8.71
N PRO A 22 -0.04 31.01 -7.66
CA PRO A 22 0.44 29.67 -7.36
C PRO A 22 0.26 28.86 -8.65
N GLY A 23 1.37 28.44 -9.23
CA GLY A 23 1.33 27.53 -10.37
C GLY A 23 0.43 26.34 -10.02
N PRO A 24 -0.23 25.73 -10.98
CA PRO A 24 -1.02 24.55 -10.71
C PRO A 24 -0.11 23.57 -9.95
N ALA A 25 -0.49 23.25 -8.71
CA ALA A 25 0.08 22.13 -8.04
C ALA A 25 -0.11 20.98 -9.02
N PHE A 26 0.98 20.48 -9.59
CA PHE A 26 0.94 19.30 -10.43
C PHE A 26 0.27 18.24 -9.57
N ALA A 27 -1.00 17.97 -9.83
CA ALA A 27 -1.66 16.79 -9.31
C ALA A 27 -0.84 15.65 -9.89
N LEU A 28 -0.01 15.04 -9.05
CA LEU A 28 0.74 13.85 -9.41
C LEU A 28 -0.29 12.89 -9.97
N ASP A 29 -0.08 12.45 -11.19
CA ASP A 29 -0.98 11.51 -11.85
C ASP A 29 -1.09 10.26 -10.98
N PRO A 30 -2.25 9.93 -10.39
CA PRO A 30 -2.39 8.75 -9.56
C PRO A 30 -2.02 7.45 -10.29
N ALA A 31 -1.94 7.49 -11.63
CA ALA A 31 -1.42 6.39 -12.43
C ALA A 31 0.10 6.20 -12.32
N SER A 32 0.84 7.14 -11.74
CA SER A 32 2.30 7.03 -11.53
C SER A 32 2.68 6.38 -10.19
N ALA A 33 1.78 6.34 -9.22
CA ALA A 33 2.02 5.74 -7.92
C ALA A 33 2.20 4.22 -8.03
N ARG A 34 3.28 3.69 -7.44
CA ARG A 34 3.66 2.27 -7.52
C ARG A 34 4.01 1.73 -6.16
N ILE A 35 3.70 0.46 -5.94
CA ILE A 35 4.24 -0.31 -4.83
C ILE A 35 5.64 -0.74 -5.27
N THR A 36 6.68 -0.32 -4.54
CA THR A 36 8.08 -0.51 -4.93
C THR A 36 8.75 -1.67 -4.22
N ASP A 37 8.29 -2.02 -3.02
CA ASP A 37 8.81 -3.14 -2.24
C ASP A 37 7.73 -3.71 -1.32
N LEU A 38 7.81 -5.03 -1.07
CA LEU A 38 6.98 -5.76 -0.13
C LEU A 38 7.79 -6.90 0.46
N GLN A 39 7.94 -6.93 1.79
CA GLN A 39 8.72 -7.94 2.50
C GLN A 39 7.91 -8.53 3.64
N ILE A 40 7.85 -9.86 3.72
CA ILE A 40 7.30 -10.59 4.85
C ILE A 40 8.38 -10.64 5.94
N THR A 41 8.10 -10.10 7.12
CA THR A 41 9.06 -10.02 8.23
C THR A 41 8.87 -11.13 9.26
N GLY A 42 7.67 -11.66 9.39
CA GLY A 42 7.39 -12.76 10.31
C GLY A 42 5.95 -13.22 10.31
N ALA A 43 5.70 -14.29 11.04
CA ALA A 43 4.34 -14.72 11.36
C ALA A 43 4.30 -15.39 12.74
N THR A 44 3.21 -15.15 13.47
CA THR A 44 2.93 -15.71 14.80
C THR A 44 1.57 -16.39 14.80
N LEU A 45 1.37 -17.34 15.70
CA LEU A 45 0.12 -18.09 15.87
C LEU A 45 -0.32 -18.03 17.33
N ASP A 46 -1.52 -17.56 17.58
CA ASP A 46 -2.21 -17.77 18.85
C ASP A 46 -2.81 -19.18 18.86
N VAL A 47 -2.19 -20.09 19.55
CA VAL A 47 -2.60 -21.50 19.60
C VAL A 47 -3.94 -21.72 20.30
N ARG A 48 -4.45 -20.73 21.06
CA ARG A 48 -5.74 -20.84 21.74
C ARG A 48 -6.91 -20.50 20.82
N THR A 49 -6.71 -19.51 19.95
CA THR A 49 -7.75 -19.04 19.02
C THR A 49 -7.59 -19.62 17.62
N GLY A 50 -6.42 -20.13 17.27
CA GLY A 50 -6.06 -20.53 15.91
C GLY A 50 -5.80 -19.36 14.97
N VAL A 51 -5.85 -18.11 15.46
CA VAL A 51 -5.60 -16.90 14.68
C VAL A 51 -4.10 -16.75 14.48
N ALA A 52 -3.68 -16.58 13.23
CA ALA A 52 -2.32 -16.23 12.90
C ALA A 52 -2.21 -14.74 12.58
N ARG A 53 -1.04 -14.16 12.85
CA ARG A 53 -0.70 -12.80 12.48
C ARG A 53 0.53 -12.81 11.59
N VAL A 54 0.40 -12.23 10.40
CA VAL A 54 1.50 -12.04 9.46
C VAL A 54 1.95 -10.58 9.53
N ASP A 55 3.24 -10.37 9.74
CA ASP A 55 3.85 -9.05 9.74
C ASP A 55 4.62 -8.84 8.43
N ALA A 56 4.44 -7.68 7.81
CA ALA A 56 5.10 -7.30 6.56
C ALA A 56 5.45 -5.82 6.53
N VAL A 57 6.34 -5.45 5.62
CA VAL A 57 6.75 -4.08 5.35
C VAL A 57 6.50 -3.80 3.88
N VAL A 58 5.88 -2.67 3.58
CA VAL A 58 5.61 -2.20 2.22
C VAL A 58 6.20 -0.81 2.01
N THR A 59 6.65 -0.53 0.78
CA THR A 59 7.12 0.80 0.36
C THR A 59 6.45 1.16 -0.95
N CYS A 60 6.03 2.41 -1.08
CA CYS A 60 5.42 2.96 -2.29
C CYS A 60 6.22 4.15 -2.81
N SER A 61 6.15 4.44 -4.10
CA SER A 61 6.82 5.62 -4.68
C SER A 61 6.21 6.94 -4.19
N GLU A 62 4.94 6.92 -3.83
CA GLU A 62 4.14 8.07 -3.40
C GLU A 62 3.08 7.63 -2.38
N PRO A 63 2.50 8.56 -1.60
CA PRO A 63 1.42 8.25 -0.68
C PRO A 63 0.21 7.63 -1.41
N MET A 64 -0.25 6.47 -0.93
CA MET A 64 -1.43 5.77 -1.47
C MET A 64 -2.09 4.89 -0.42
N GLU A 65 -3.39 4.65 -0.63
CA GLU A 65 -4.17 3.72 0.18
C GLU A 65 -4.13 2.32 -0.44
N LEU A 66 -3.85 1.33 0.39
CA LEU A 66 -3.74 -0.07 -0.01
C LEU A 66 -4.71 -0.95 0.78
N ARG A 67 -4.99 -2.12 0.21
CA ARG A 67 -5.45 -3.31 0.93
C ARG A 67 -4.34 -4.34 0.93
N GLY A 68 -4.03 -4.86 2.10
CA GLY A 68 -3.12 -5.98 2.29
C GLY A 68 -3.89 -7.24 2.60
N TYR A 69 -3.44 -8.35 2.04
CA TYR A 69 -4.00 -9.69 2.27
C TYR A 69 -2.89 -10.66 2.57
N SER A 70 -3.18 -11.65 3.39
CA SER A 70 -2.29 -12.78 3.57
C SER A 70 -3.03 -14.10 3.49
N VAL A 71 -2.30 -15.14 3.10
CA VAL A 71 -2.74 -16.52 3.14
C VAL A 71 -1.59 -17.37 3.64
N ILE A 72 -1.88 -18.22 4.60
CA ILE A 72 -0.93 -19.17 5.19
C ILE A 72 -1.35 -20.58 4.84
N TYR A 73 -0.38 -21.39 4.42
CA TYR A 73 -0.57 -22.81 4.14
C TYR A 73 0.42 -23.65 4.95
N GLN A 74 -0.06 -24.75 5.48
CA GLN A 74 0.79 -25.81 6.04
C GLN A 74 0.51 -27.12 5.31
N GLY A 75 1.56 -27.89 4.99
CA GLY A 75 1.48 -29.09 4.19
C GLY A 75 2.47 -29.08 3.04
N ARG A 76 2.17 -29.81 1.97
CA ARG A 76 3.07 -29.96 0.82
C ARG A 76 2.92 -28.88 -0.24
N GLY A 77 2.11 -27.86 0.00
CA GLY A 77 1.88 -26.74 -0.92
C GLY A 77 0.43 -26.29 -0.96
N GLN A 78 0.13 -25.36 -1.85
CA GLN A 78 -1.18 -24.71 -1.97
C GLN A 78 -2.31 -25.70 -2.36
N SER A 79 -2.00 -26.75 -3.12
CA SER A 79 -2.97 -27.74 -3.57
C SER A 79 -3.09 -28.97 -2.65
N ASP A 80 -2.14 -29.17 -1.74
CA ASP A 80 -2.08 -30.32 -0.81
C ASP A 80 -1.73 -29.79 0.60
N HIS A 81 -2.54 -28.85 1.10
CA HIS A 81 -2.38 -28.27 2.42
C HIS A 81 -3.18 -29.02 3.47
N THR A 82 -2.60 -29.18 4.67
CA THR A 82 -3.25 -29.77 5.84
C THR A 82 -3.96 -28.72 6.69
N ALA A 83 -3.56 -27.47 6.60
CA ALA A 83 -4.19 -26.35 7.24
C ALA A 83 -3.98 -25.06 6.43
N ALA A 84 -4.95 -24.18 6.43
CA ALA A 84 -4.88 -22.88 5.79
C ALA A 84 -5.62 -21.82 6.60
N SER A 85 -5.15 -20.58 6.51
CA SER A 85 -5.83 -19.42 7.03
C SER A 85 -5.64 -18.23 6.08
N ALA A 86 -6.55 -17.26 6.18
CA ALA A 86 -6.47 -16.05 5.36
C ALA A 86 -7.03 -14.83 6.11
N GLY A 87 -6.57 -13.65 5.72
CA GLY A 87 -7.01 -12.38 6.28
C GLY A 87 -6.76 -11.21 5.37
N GLY A 88 -7.22 -10.03 5.81
CA GLY A 88 -7.01 -8.78 5.10
C GLY A 88 -7.03 -7.57 6.02
N THR A 89 -6.39 -6.49 5.59
CA THR A 89 -6.31 -5.22 6.32
C THR A 89 -6.22 -4.05 5.35
N ALA A 90 -6.63 -2.86 5.81
CA ALA A 90 -6.40 -1.61 5.10
C ALA A 90 -5.16 -0.92 5.67
N LEU A 91 -4.37 -0.27 4.81
CA LEU A 91 -3.18 0.46 5.21
C LEU A 91 -2.87 1.62 4.27
N ALA A 92 -2.14 2.61 4.78
CA ALA A 92 -1.55 3.68 3.97
C ALA A 92 -0.07 3.37 3.74
N CYS A 93 0.41 3.66 2.54
CA CYS A 93 1.80 3.45 2.12
C CYS A 93 2.38 4.74 1.55
N GLY A 94 3.68 4.90 1.64
CA GLY A 94 4.43 6.03 1.10
C GLY A 94 5.89 5.68 0.82
N PRO A 95 6.74 6.69 0.52
CA PRO A 95 8.16 6.49 0.26
C PRO A 95 8.94 5.97 1.47
N THR A 96 8.42 6.17 2.68
CA THR A 96 8.99 5.57 3.89
C THR A 96 8.39 4.18 4.10
N PRO A 97 9.22 3.15 4.38
CA PRO A 97 8.74 1.80 4.66
C PRO A 97 7.68 1.80 5.76
N THR A 98 6.54 1.21 5.49
CA THR A 98 5.41 1.11 6.42
C THR A 98 5.21 -0.34 6.84
N THR A 99 5.27 -0.60 8.15
CA THR A 99 4.96 -1.91 8.72
C THR A 99 3.46 -2.07 8.87
N PHE A 100 2.95 -3.22 8.50
CA PHE A 100 1.55 -3.60 8.71
C PHE A 100 1.45 -5.05 9.14
N SER A 101 0.29 -5.41 9.67
CA SER A 101 -0.01 -6.79 10.08
C SER A 101 -1.38 -7.19 9.55
N VAL A 102 -1.48 -8.45 9.15
CA VAL A 102 -2.74 -9.08 8.77
C VAL A 102 -3.05 -10.17 9.78
N GLU A 103 -4.27 -10.17 10.31
CA GLU A 103 -4.79 -11.26 11.15
C GLU A 103 -5.52 -12.26 10.26
N ASP A 104 -5.03 -13.48 10.25
CA ASP A 104 -5.54 -14.58 9.45
C ASP A 104 -6.39 -15.50 10.30
N THR A 105 -7.60 -15.73 9.86
CA THR A 105 -8.51 -16.71 10.48
C THR A 105 -8.49 -18.03 9.73
N PRO A 106 -8.69 -19.18 10.41
CA PRO A 106 -8.75 -20.48 9.76
C PRO A 106 -9.81 -20.52 8.66
N LEU A 107 -9.45 -21.07 7.50
CA LEU A 107 -10.41 -21.37 6.43
C LEU A 107 -11.24 -22.60 6.79
N PHE A 108 -12.53 -22.62 6.39
CA PHE A 108 -13.50 -23.65 6.79
C PHE A 108 -13.08 -25.08 6.47
N ASP A 109 -12.34 -25.29 5.41
CA ASP A 109 -11.88 -26.61 4.95
C ASP A 109 -10.43 -26.91 5.37
N GLY A 110 -9.78 -25.98 6.05
CA GLY A 110 -8.41 -26.12 6.51
C GLY A 110 -8.37 -26.73 7.91
N GLY A 111 -7.42 -27.63 8.13
CA GLY A 111 -7.07 -28.06 9.48
C GLY A 111 -6.57 -26.88 10.34
N THR A 112 -6.33 -27.12 11.61
CA THR A 112 -5.79 -26.11 12.53
C THR A 112 -4.30 -25.88 12.24
N LEU A 113 -3.89 -24.62 12.10
CA LEU A 113 -2.48 -24.26 12.04
C LEU A 113 -1.76 -24.67 13.32
N ILE A 114 -0.53 -25.12 13.17
CA ILE A 114 0.36 -25.49 14.28
C ILE A 114 1.67 -24.68 14.23
N PRO A 115 2.39 -24.52 15.33
CA PRO A 115 3.69 -23.83 15.35
C PRO A 115 4.78 -24.64 14.62
N SER A 116 4.78 -24.60 13.31
CA SER A 116 5.71 -25.36 12.44
C SER A 116 6.03 -24.57 11.17
N ALA A 117 6.70 -25.20 10.20
CA ALA A 117 6.95 -24.63 8.88
C ALA A 117 5.62 -24.31 8.19
N ALA A 118 5.55 -23.17 7.53
CA ALA A 118 4.40 -22.71 6.77
C ALA A 118 4.86 -21.91 5.55
N HIS A 119 4.08 -21.95 4.48
CA HIS A 119 4.22 -21.08 3.35
C HIS A 119 3.26 -19.91 3.51
N VAL A 120 3.79 -18.70 3.47
CA VAL A 120 3.04 -17.46 3.66
C VAL A 120 3.10 -16.64 2.39
N ASN A 121 1.93 -16.31 1.86
CA ASN A 121 1.78 -15.36 0.77
C ASN A 121 1.20 -14.06 1.33
N VAL A 122 1.80 -12.94 0.96
CA VAL A 122 1.25 -11.60 1.23
C VAL A 122 1.14 -10.88 -0.10
N PHE A 123 0.03 -10.20 -0.30
CA PHE A 123 -0.13 -9.31 -1.44
C PHE A 123 -0.85 -8.04 -1.02
N VAL A 124 -0.50 -6.97 -1.69
CA VAL A 124 -1.06 -5.63 -1.48
C VAL A 124 -1.54 -5.08 -2.81
N GLU A 125 -2.66 -4.37 -2.78
CA GLU A 125 -3.25 -3.74 -3.96
C GLU A 125 -3.70 -2.33 -3.66
N SER A 126 -3.64 -1.44 -4.65
CA SER A 126 -4.17 -0.08 -4.53
C SER A 126 -5.69 -0.10 -4.46
N THR A 127 -6.27 0.65 -3.52
CA THR A 127 -7.73 0.83 -3.42
C THR A 127 -8.29 1.64 -4.57
N ALA A 128 -7.48 2.51 -5.19
CA ALA A 128 -7.89 3.34 -6.33
C ALA A 128 -7.77 2.59 -7.68
N SER A 129 -6.81 1.65 -7.80
CA SER A 129 -6.51 0.95 -9.05
C SER A 129 -6.08 -0.50 -8.78
N PRO A 130 -6.94 -1.36 -8.23
CA PRO A 130 -6.54 -2.70 -7.76
C PRO A 130 -6.09 -3.63 -8.89
N SER A 131 -6.58 -3.44 -10.10
CA SER A 131 -6.23 -4.30 -11.25
C SER A 131 -4.87 -3.98 -11.87
N THR A 132 -4.29 -2.81 -11.59
CA THR A 132 -3.06 -2.33 -12.23
C THR A 132 -1.91 -2.08 -11.26
N THR A 133 -2.21 -1.91 -9.98
CA THR A 133 -1.22 -1.60 -8.96
C THR A 133 -1.33 -2.59 -7.81
N TYR A 134 -0.64 -3.71 -7.95
CA TYR A 134 -0.52 -4.74 -6.93
C TYR A 134 0.90 -5.30 -6.88
N LEU A 135 1.28 -5.83 -5.74
CA LEU A 135 2.53 -6.56 -5.54
C LEU A 135 2.29 -7.72 -4.60
N GLY A 136 2.86 -8.87 -4.92
CA GLY A 136 2.83 -10.06 -4.08
C GLY A 136 4.24 -10.49 -3.67
N ASN A 137 4.35 -11.09 -2.50
CA ASN A 137 5.54 -11.75 -2.01
C ASN A 137 5.14 -13.05 -1.30
N ASP A 138 5.99 -14.06 -1.38
CA ASP A 138 5.81 -15.32 -0.69
C ASP A 138 7.07 -15.72 0.05
N ARG A 139 6.90 -16.44 1.15
CA ARG A 139 8.02 -16.87 1.97
C ARG A 139 7.69 -18.13 2.77
N ASP A 140 8.62 -19.08 2.72
CA ASP A 140 8.63 -20.17 3.68
C ASP A 140 9.22 -19.69 5.01
N LEU A 141 8.48 -19.88 6.08
CA LEU A 141 8.90 -19.51 7.41
C LEU A 141 8.31 -20.45 8.47
N ARG A 142 8.76 -20.28 9.71
CA ARG A 142 8.19 -21.03 10.84
C ARG A 142 7.21 -20.14 11.60
N LEU A 143 5.98 -20.59 11.76
CA LEU A 143 5.02 -19.96 12.66
C LEU A 143 5.52 -20.06 14.10
N ARG A 144 5.63 -18.94 14.76
CA ARG A 144 6.02 -18.85 16.18
C ARG A 144 4.77 -18.72 17.03
N VAL A 145 4.80 -19.29 18.23
CA VAL A 145 3.71 -19.05 19.21
C VAL A 145 3.70 -17.58 19.60
N ALA A 146 2.54 -16.93 19.49
CA ALA A 146 2.35 -15.59 20.01
C ALA A 146 2.60 -15.59 21.51
N GLN A 147 3.46 -14.69 22.00
CA GLN A 147 3.67 -14.51 23.41
C GLN A 147 2.52 -13.65 23.96
N PRO A 148 2.02 -13.95 25.18
CA PRO A 148 0.97 -13.16 25.80
C PRO A 148 1.42 -11.74 26.17
#